data_4372910a71f6298065234b121924f25a
#
_entry.id   4372910a71f6298065234b121924f25a
#
_cell.length_a   1.000
_cell.length_b   1.000
_cell.length_c   1.000
_cell.angle_alpha   90.00
_cell.angle_beta   90.00
_cell.angle_gamma   90.00
#
_symmetry.space_group_name_H-M   'P 1'
#
loop_
_entity.id
_entity.type
_entity.pdbx_description
1 polymer ?
#
loop_
_entity_poly.entity_id
_entity_poly.type
_entity_poly.pdbx_seq_one_letter_code
_entity_poly.pdbx_strand_id
1 'polypeptide(L)'
;MTAPRTPARLAAAAAALVVLAGCTGTASPGPGPTPEPSGTAVLTLGDPASLRADGASVTVGDVALTVWPGVGVTTSEPDADGAVVLAVPVPAIDDDTVATEQAGVLVAPDGMTLDVLEDDSAVVRDGAGAVVAALSAPALAGDAAGSGAVLAVDARDDGTVTWSVIRPVRTDGTVEPPASGTVTATLAATAVRSATWSVRDDEGGESLAVVPADWARRGGVAAEEAVWAQVVALAPDAGTQGMHDQLTCHMIGAPDKASWNLEPWRPEVGLLPTIGALCNPE
;
A
#
# COMPACT_ATOMS: atom_id res chain seq x y z
N MET A 1 38.69 -20.63 -0.36
CA MET A 1 38.39 -20.45 1.07
C MET A 1 38.63 -18.99 1.42
N THR A 2 37.59 -18.16 1.38
CA THR A 2 37.69 -16.73 1.75
C THR A 2 36.39 -16.39 2.49
N ALA A 3 36.50 -16.02 3.75
CA ALA A 3 35.41 -15.76 4.67
C ALA A 3 34.73 -14.39 4.40
N PRO A 4 33.43 -14.23 4.71
CA PRO A 4 32.74 -12.97 4.53
C PRO A 4 33.05 -11.98 5.67
N ARG A 5 33.28 -10.72 5.31
CA ARG A 5 33.48 -9.60 6.23
C ARG A 5 32.14 -8.98 6.62
N THR A 6 31.85 -8.98 7.91
CA THR A 6 30.74 -8.26 8.54
C THR A 6 31.08 -6.77 8.70
N PRO A 7 30.19 -5.81 8.42
CA PRO A 7 30.44 -4.40 8.73
C PRO A 7 30.13 -4.10 10.21
N ALA A 8 31.11 -3.49 10.89
CA ALA A 8 31.00 -3.01 12.26
C ALA A 8 30.14 -1.72 12.33
N ARG A 9 29.19 -1.71 13.26
CA ARG A 9 28.44 -0.51 13.63
C ARG A 9 29.28 0.34 14.58
N LEU A 10 29.57 1.60 14.19
CA LEU A 10 30.15 2.60 15.10
C LEU A 10 29.04 3.18 15.98
N ALA A 11 29.15 2.98 17.29
CA ALA A 11 28.38 3.70 18.28
C ALA A 11 29.14 5.00 18.64
N ALA A 12 28.53 6.15 18.41
CA ALA A 12 29.03 7.44 18.85
C ALA A 12 28.48 7.73 20.24
N ALA A 13 29.40 7.75 21.25
CA ALA A 13 29.09 8.20 22.60
C ALA A 13 29.27 9.72 22.66
N ALA A 14 28.22 10.48 22.95
CA ALA A 14 28.28 11.90 23.26
C ALA A 14 28.42 12.08 24.78
N ALA A 15 29.54 12.61 25.22
CA ALA A 15 29.76 13.02 26.60
C ALA A 15 29.19 14.42 26.84
N ALA A 16 28.24 14.54 27.75
CA ALA A 16 27.68 15.82 28.18
C ALA A 16 28.52 16.38 29.35
N LEU A 17 29.08 17.56 29.15
CA LEU A 17 29.78 18.35 30.17
C LEU A 17 28.73 19.20 30.89
N VAL A 18 28.52 18.98 32.18
CA VAL A 18 27.69 19.83 33.05
C VAL A 18 28.54 20.95 33.63
N VAL A 19 28.28 22.19 33.23
CA VAL A 19 28.83 23.40 33.88
C VAL A 19 27.73 23.98 34.79
N LEU A 20 27.98 23.91 36.11
CA LEU A 20 27.15 24.58 37.12
C LEU A 20 27.62 26.04 37.25
N ALA A 21 26.83 26.98 36.76
CA ALA A 21 26.93 28.39 37.08
C ALA A 21 25.66 28.81 37.84
N GLY A 22 25.78 29.06 39.10
CA GLY A 22 24.71 29.60 39.94
C GLY A 22 24.54 31.11 39.68
N CYS A 23 23.30 31.50 39.32
CA CYS A 23 22.82 32.89 39.42
C CYS A 23 21.42 32.89 40.03
N THR A 24 21.31 33.50 41.20
CA THR A 24 20.06 33.83 41.88
C THR A 24 19.34 34.94 41.08
N GLY A 25 18.36 34.57 40.25
CA GLY A 25 17.47 35.50 39.57
C GLY A 25 16.03 35.19 39.95
N THR A 26 15.28 36.17 40.42
CA THR A 26 13.84 36.11 40.66
C THR A 26 13.12 35.76 39.35
N ALA A 27 12.60 34.55 39.27
CA ALA A 27 11.84 34.10 38.11
C ALA A 27 10.44 34.72 38.09
N SER A 28 10.12 35.50 37.05
CA SER A 28 8.75 35.72 36.60
C SER A 28 8.15 34.38 36.16
N PRO A 29 6.89 34.06 36.44
CA PRO A 29 6.26 32.85 35.88
C PRO A 29 6.18 32.99 34.37
N GLY A 30 6.98 32.19 33.68
CA GLY A 30 6.88 32.01 32.24
C GLY A 30 5.56 31.35 31.85
N PRO A 31 5.08 31.51 30.62
CA PRO A 31 3.91 30.78 30.15
C PRO A 31 4.12 29.28 30.37
N GLY A 32 3.14 28.64 31.00
CA GLY A 32 3.15 27.19 31.22
C GLY A 32 3.27 26.45 29.88
N PRO A 33 3.75 25.19 29.89
CA PRO A 33 3.82 24.40 28.67
C PRO A 33 2.43 24.34 28.04
N THR A 34 2.37 24.72 26.78
CA THR A 34 1.18 24.52 25.95
C THR A 34 0.88 23.01 25.97
N PRO A 35 -0.35 22.59 26.31
CA PRO A 35 -0.67 21.17 26.28
C PRO A 35 -0.48 20.66 24.85
N GLU A 36 0.38 19.67 24.66
CA GLU A 36 0.43 18.93 23.42
C GLU A 36 -0.91 18.20 23.24
N PRO A 37 -1.48 18.18 22.02
CA PRO A 37 -2.69 17.42 21.77
C PRO A 37 -2.41 15.93 22.01
N SER A 38 -2.81 15.42 23.16
CA SER A 38 -2.63 14.05 23.59
C SER A 38 -3.92 13.29 23.39
N GLY A 39 -4.14 12.80 22.18
CA GLY A 39 -5.32 11.98 21.96
C GLY A 39 -5.24 11.19 20.66
N THR A 40 -4.65 9.99 20.74
CA THR A 40 -5.02 8.92 19.81
C THR A 40 -6.21 8.21 20.44
N ALA A 41 -7.40 8.28 19.82
CA ALA A 41 -8.52 7.44 20.19
C ALA A 41 -8.16 5.98 19.82
N VAL A 42 -7.46 5.30 20.71
CA VAL A 42 -7.11 3.87 20.52
C VAL A 42 -8.35 3.07 20.89
N LEU A 43 -9.11 2.63 19.87
CA LEU A 43 -10.06 1.55 20.06
C LEU A 43 -9.25 0.31 20.48
N THR A 44 -9.67 -0.34 21.59
CA THR A 44 -9.09 -1.63 21.96
C THR A 44 -9.51 -2.64 20.90
N LEU A 45 -8.60 -2.96 19.98
CA LEU A 45 -8.85 -3.93 18.93
C LEU A 45 -8.96 -5.32 19.55
N GLY A 46 -9.99 -6.07 19.14
CA GLY A 46 -10.09 -7.51 19.39
C GLY A 46 -8.97 -8.28 18.68
N ASP A 47 -8.88 -9.55 18.97
CA ASP A 47 -8.03 -10.46 18.18
C ASP A 47 -8.57 -10.58 16.73
N PRO A 48 -7.72 -10.98 15.74
CA PRO A 48 -8.14 -11.05 14.34
C PRO A 48 -9.36 -11.91 14.06
N ALA A 49 -9.61 -12.96 14.85
CA ALA A 49 -10.79 -13.83 14.67
C ALA A 49 -12.08 -13.10 15.08
N SER A 50 -12.04 -12.34 16.19
CA SER A 50 -13.14 -11.49 16.63
C SER A 50 -13.43 -10.38 15.62
N LEU A 51 -12.38 -9.74 15.09
CA LEU A 51 -12.53 -8.70 14.06
C LEU A 51 -13.17 -9.25 12.79
N ARG A 52 -12.81 -10.48 12.37
CA ARG A 52 -13.45 -11.15 11.23
C ARG A 52 -14.92 -11.47 11.49
N ALA A 53 -15.27 -11.87 12.71
CA ALA A 53 -16.66 -12.22 13.05
C ALA A 53 -17.59 -11.00 13.03
N ASP A 54 -17.10 -9.83 13.43
CA ASP A 54 -17.88 -8.60 13.61
C ASP A 54 -17.70 -7.58 12.47
N GLY A 55 -16.81 -7.86 11.51
CA GLY A 55 -16.53 -6.97 10.37
C GLY A 55 -17.41 -7.22 9.15
N ALA A 56 -17.29 -6.34 8.16
CA ALA A 56 -17.88 -6.51 6.84
C ALA A 56 -16.94 -7.31 5.95
N SER A 57 -17.44 -8.38 5.31
CA SER A 57 -16.68 -9.18 4.35
C SER A 57 -16.79 -8.59 2.95
N VAL A 58 -15.66 -8.42 2.27
CA VAL A 58 -15.55 -7.98 0.88
C VAL A 58 -14.84 -9.07 0.08
N THR A 59 -15.54 -9.64 -0.91
CA THR A 59 -15.03 -10.81 -1.64
C THR A 59 -14.65 -10.46 -3.07
N VAL A 60 -13.45 -10.90 -3.49
CA VAL A 60 -12.99 -10.89 -4.88
C VAL A 60 -12.36 -12.26 -5.19
N GLY A 61 -12.79 -12.91 -6.27
CA GLY A 61 -12.41 -14.30 -6.51
C GLY A 61 -12.71 -15.17 -5.29
N ASP A 62 -11.69 -15.89 -4.81
CA ASP A 62 -11.79 -16.76 -3.62
C ASP A 62 -11.31 -16.07 -2.32
N VAL A 63 -11.02 -14.78 -2.37
CA VAL A 63 -10.50 -14.01 -1.22
C VAL A 63 -11.61 -13.20 -0.58
N ALA A 64 -11.88 -13.44 0.70
CA ALA A 64 -12.84 -12.70 1.52
C ALA A 64 -12.09 -11.83 2.55
N LEU A 65 -11.71 -10.62 2.16
CA LEU A 65 -11.10 -9.64 3.06
C LEU A 65 -12.16 -9.11 4.03
N THR A 66 -11.83 -8.98 5.31
CA THR A 66 -12.72 -8.37 6.29
C THR A 66 -12.28 -6.94 6.62
N VAL A 67 -13.25 -6.05 6.76
CA VAL A 67 -13.06 -4.66 7.22
C VAL A 67 -13.83 -4.46 8.51
N TRP A 68 -13.15 -4.04 9.57
CA TRP A 68 -13.74 -3.75 10.87
C TRP A 68 -13.50 -2.25 11.24
N PRO A 69 -14.48 -1.52 11.82
CA PRO A 69 -15.87 -1.94 11.99
C PRO A 69 -16.60 -2.03 10.65
N GLY A 70 -17.54 -2.98 10.55
CA GLY A 70 -18.28 -3.20 9.30
C GLY A 70 -19.36 -2.16 9.01
N VAL A 71 -19.64 -1.25 9.96
CA VAL A 71 -20.72 -0.27 9.85
C VAL A 71 -20.39 0.79 8.80
N GLY A 72 -21.28 0.91 7.80
CA GLY A 72 -21.14 1.90 6.73
C GLY A 72 -20.11 1.54 5.66
N VAL A 73 -19.40 0.41 5.78
CA VAL A 73 -18.54 -0.12 4.71
C VAL A 73 -19.40 -0.47 3.51
N THR A 74 -18.98 -0.02 2.34
CA THR A 74 -19.67 -0.29 1.06
C THR A 74 -18.66 -0.71 0.00
N THR A 75 -19.15 -1.38 -1.03
CA THR A 75 -18.37 -1.73 -2.23
C THR A 75 -19.12 -1.28 -3.48
N SER A 76 -18.38 -0.96 -4.53
CA SER A 76 -18.96 -0.82 -5.87
C SER A 76 -19.48 -2.16 -6.37
N GLU A 77 -20.31 -2.12 -7.44
CA GLU A 77 -20.48 -3.31 -8.29
C GLU A 77 -19.10 -3.74 -8.84
N PRO A 78 -18.87 -5.05 -9.00
CA PRO A 78 -17.63 -5.53 -9.63
C PRO A 78 -17.51 -5.01 -11.06
N ASP A 79 -16.32 -4.62 -11.47
CA ASP A 79 -16.03 -4.28 -12.86
C ASP A 79 -15.94 -5.55 -13.74
N ALA A 80 -15.54 -5.39 -15.01
CA ALA A 80 -15.43 -6.50 -15.96
C ALA A 80 -14.36 -7.56 -15.56
N ASP A 81 -13.42 -7.19 -14.69
CA ASP A 81 -12.35 -8.06 -14.18
C ASP A 81 -12.67 -8.59 -12.76
N GLY A 82 -13.82 -8.23 -12.21
CA GLY A 82 -14.24 -8.59 -10.87
C GLY A 82 -13.61 -7.74 -9.77
N ALA A 83 -12.95 -6.63 -10.10
CA ALA A 83 -12.42 -5.70 -9.12
C ALA A 83 -13.55 -4.85 -8.52
N VAL A 84 -13.44 -4.53 -7.23
CA VAL A 84 -14.39 -3.69 -6.50
C VAL A 84 -13.68 -2.52 -5.85
N VAL A 85 -14.35 -1.38 -5.78
CA VAL A 85 -13.90 -0.25 -4.96
C VAL A 85 -14.50 -0.41 -3.57
N LEU A 86 -13.66 -0.66 -2.60
CA LEU A 86 -13.99 -0.63 -1.17
C LEU A 86 -14.06 0.82 -0.71
N ALA A 87 -15.08 1.16 0.07
CA ALA A 87 -15.23 2.47 0.71
C ALA A 87 -15.55 2.30 2.19
N VAL A 88 -14.68 2.84 3.03
CA VAL A 88 -14.77 2.84 4.50
C VAL A 88 -15.05 4.25 4.95
N PRO A 89 -16.12 4.52 5.73
CA PRO A 89 -16.42 5.87 6.20
C PRO A 89 -15.28 6.48 7.01
N VAL A 90 -14.99 7.75 6.76
CA VAL A 90 -14.12 8.54 7.65
C VAL A 90 -14.87 8.74 8.97
N PRO A 91 -14.28 8.44 10.13
CA PRO A 91 -14.90 8.70 11.42
C PRO A 91 -15.23 10.18 11.60
N ALA A 92 -16.35 10.47 12.25
CA ALA A 92 -16.80 11.83 12.51
C ALA A 92 -16.76 12.12 14.03
N ILE A 93 -15.60 11.97 14.66
CA ILE A 93 -15.40 12.29 16.06
C ILE A 93 -15.25 13.81 16.20
N ASP A 94 -16.26 14.46 16.74
CA ASP A 94 -16.26 15.92 16.97
C ASP A 94 -15.54 16.24 18.31
N ASP A 95 -14.23 15.99 18.33
CA ASP A 95 -13.34 16.26 19.43
C ASP A 95 -12.10 17.00 18.88
N ASP A 96 -11.92 18.25 19.27
CA ASP A 96 -10.83 19.11 18.79
C ASP A 96 -9.47 18.81 19.43
N THR A 97 -9.40 17.79 20.28
CA THR A 97 -8.17 17.28 20.90
C THR A 97 -7.67 15.97 20.27
N VAL A 98 -8.50 15.29 19.46
CA VAL A 98 -8.18 14.01 18.82
C VAL A 98 -7.77 14.24 17.36
N ALA A 99 -6.48 14.20 17.08
CA ALA A 99 -5.96 14.40 15.73
C ALA A 99 -5.99 13.14 14.87
N THR A 100 -5.90 11.94 15.45
CA THR A 100 -5.83 10.68 14.72
C THR A 100 -7.03 9.80 15.03
N GLU A 101 -7.73 9.38 14.00
CA GLU A 101 -8.92 8.53 14.10
C GLU A 101 -8.74 7.28 13.25
N GLN A 102 -9.03 6.11 13.83
CA GLN A 102 -9.03 4.87 13.08
C GLN A 102 -10.26 4.78 12.19
N ALA A 103 -10.07 4.73 10.87
CA ALA A 103 -11.15 4.55 9.91
C ALA A 103 -11.53 3.07 9.78
N GLY A 104 -10.55 2.17 9.77
CA GLY A 104 -10.82 0.74 9.66
C GLY A 104 -9.61 -0.13 9.94
N VAL A 105 -9.89 -1.40 10.18
CA VAL A 105 -8.89 -2.47 10.28
C VAL A 105 -9.22 -3.53 9.24
N LEU A 106 -8.24 -3.85 8.42
CA LEU A 106 -8.33 -4.89 7.39
C LEU A 106 -7.74 -6.18 7.96
N VAL A 107 -8.45 -7.27 7.75
CA VAL A 107 -8.06 -8.59 8.24
C VAL A 107 -8.11 -9.60 7.10
N ALA A 108 -6.98 -10.23 6.81
CA ALA A 108 -6.92 -11.30 5.82
C ALA A 108 -7.76 -12.52 6.23
N PRO A 109 -8.21 -13.35 5.27
CA PRO A 109 -8.82 -14.64 5.58
C PRO A 109 -7.88 -15.54 6.39
N ASP A 110 -8.44 -16.53 7.08
CA ASP A 110 -7.63 -17.51 7.82
C ASP A 110 -6.65 -18.23 6.90
N GLY A 111 -5.40 -18.35 7.35
CA GLY A 111 -4.31 -18.97 6.60
C GLY A 111 -3.72 -18.12 5.48
N MET A 112 -4.16 -16.86 5.36
CA MET A 112 -3.60 -15.87 4.45
C MET A 112 -2.94 -14.73 5.22
N THR A 113 -2.06 -13.96 4.55
CA THR A 113 -1.45 -12.74 5.08
C THR A 113 -1.86 -11.54 4.24
N LEU A 114 -1.84 -10.36 4.86
CA LEU A 114 -2.01 -9.06 4.20
C LEU A 114 -0.72 -8.27 4.38
N ASP A 115 0.06 -8.17 3.30
CA ASP A 115 1.37 -7.54 3.31
C ASP A 115 1.26 -6.12 2.74
N VAL A 116 1.55 -5.11 3.55
CA VAL A 116 1.61 -3.70 3.14
C VAL A 116 2.92 -3.41 2.44
N LEU A 117 2.86 -2.73 1.31
CA LEU A 117 3.98 -2.39 0.45
C LEU A 117 4.42 -0.92 0.65
N GLU A 118 5.51 -0.52 0.01
CA GLU A 118 6.15 0.78 0.22
C GLU A 118 5.32 2.00 -0.19
N ASP A 119 4.29 1.79 -1.02
CA ASP A 119 3.34 2.82 -1.48
C ASP A 119 1.99 2.77 -0.74
N ASP A 120 1.93 2.09 0.43
CA ASP A 120 0.72 1.86 1.22
C ASP A 120 -0.32 0.95 0.53
N SER A 121 -0.04 0.42 -0.66
CA SER A 121 -0.83 -0.65 -1.25
C SER A 121 -0.57 -1.98 -0.51
N ALA A 122 -1.37 -3.01 -0.77
CA ALA A 122 -1.17 -4.28 -0.09
C ALA A 122 -1.47 -5.48 -1.02
N VAL A 123 -0.83 -6.61 -0.74
CA VAL A 123 -1.15 -7.88 -1.38
C VAL A 123 -1.66 -8.89 -0.36
N VAL A 124 -2.61 -9.72 -0.77
CA VAL A 124 -3.04 -10.89 0.00
C VAL A 124 -2.28 -12.10 -0.51
N ARG A 125 -1.57 -12.79 0.38
CA ARG A 125 -0.87 -14.03 0.05
C ARG A 125 -1.52 -15.22 0.72
N ASP A 126 -1.55 -16.33 0.00
CA ASP A 126 -1.99 -17.61 0.56
C ASP A 126 -0.93 -18.25 1.47
N GLY A 127 -1.24 -19.40 2.05
CA GLY A 127 -0.32 -20.15 2.91
C GLY A 127 0.94 -20.69 2.22
N ALA A 128 1.01 -20.63 0.88
CA ALA A 128 2.20 -20.95 0.08
C ALA A 128 3.01 -19.68 -0.28
N GLY A 129 2.52 -18.49 0.08
CA GLY A 129 3.13 -17.20 -0.22
C GLY A 129 2.78 -16.64 -1.60
N ALA A 130 1.87 -17.28 -2.34
CA ALA A 130 1.42 -16.77 -3.63
C ALA A 130 0.47 -15.57 -3.47
N VAL A 131 0.62 -14.56 -4.34
CA VAL A 131 -0.29 -13.41 -4.39
C VAL A 131 -1.63 -13.87 -4.98
N VAL A 132 -2.71 -13.77 -4.19
CA VAL A 132 -4.07 -14.21 -4.57
C VAL A 132 -5.06 -13.05 -4.71
N ALA A 133 -4.75 -11.90 -4.14
CA ALA A 133 -5.46 -10.64 -4.37
C ALA A 133 -4.54 -9.45 -4.08
N ALA A 134 -4.93 -8.27 -4.53
CA ALA A 134 -4.21 -7.04 -4.29
C ALA A 134 -5.18 -5.90 -3.97
N LEU A 135 -4.70 -4.96 -3.17
CA LEU A 135 -5.40 -3.76 -2.75
C LEU A 135 -4.58 -2.54 -3.16
N SER A 136 -5.14 -1.62 -3.92
CA SER A 136 -4.45 -0.38 -4.25
C SER A 136 -4.18 0.44 -3.00
N ALA A 137 -3.21 1.36 -3.05
CA ALA A 137 -3.00 2.34 -1.99
C ALA A 137 -4.35 3.04 -1.66
N PRO A 138 -4.69 3.19 -0.37
CA PRO A 138 -5.94 3.85 0.00
C PRO A 138 -5.86 5.35 -0.24
N ALA A 139 -7.00 5.97 -0.53
CA ALA A 139 -7.14 7.40 -0.74
C ALA A 139 -8.37 7.97 -0.04
N LEU A 140 -8.27 9.22 0.41
CA LEU A 140 -9.43 9.96 0.90
C LEU A 140 -10.32 10.40 -0.26
N ALA A 141 -11.63 10.29 -0.09
CA ALA A 141 -12.65 10.71 -1.05
C ALA A 141 -13.73 11.56 -0.36
N GLY A 142 -14.52 12.30 -1.16
CA GLY A 142 -15.49 13.27 -0.65
C GLY A 142 -14.81 14.53 -0.10
N ASP A 143 -15.43 15.20 0.88
CA ASP A 143 -14.90 16.43 1.49
C ASP A 143 -13.56 16.19 2.20
N ALA A 144 -13.34 14.95 2.71
CA ALA A 144 -12.10 14.57 3.37
C ALA A 144 -10.87 14.70 2.46
N ALA A 145 -10.99 14.46 1.13
CA ALA A 145 -9.89 14.60 0.18
C ALA A 145 -9.32 16.03 0.07
N GLY A 146 -10.15 17.07 0.35
CA GLY A 146 -9.75 18.48 0.30
C GLY A 146 -9.49 19.11 1.68
N SER A 147 -9.65 18.37 2.76
CA SER A 147 -9.60 18.90 4.14
C SER A 147 -8.18 19.14 4.66
N GLY A 148 -7.16 18.66 3.96
CA GLY A 148 -5.77 18.62 4.47
C GLY A 148 -5.49 17.45 5.41
N ALA A 149 -6.48 16.58 5.66
CA ALA A 149 -6.25 15.32 6.37
C ALA A 149 -5.37 14.38 5.52
N VAL A 150 -4.59 13.54 6.21
CA VAL A 150 -3.75 12.52 5.58
C VAL A 150 -4.13 11.13 6.10
N LEU A 151 -3.85 10.12 5.27
CA LEU A 151 -3.98 8.72 5.67
C LEU A 151 -2.67 8.19 6.24
N ALA A 152 -2.78 7.35 7.28
CA ALA A 152 -1.72 6.47 7.72
C ALA A 152 -2.17 5.02 7.56
N VAL A 153 -1.26 4.19 7.07
CA VAL A 153 -1.45 2.74 6.89
C VAL A 153 -0.42 2.03 7.76
N ASP A 154 -0.89 1.29 8.74
CA ASP A 154 -0.04 0.62 9.71
C ASP A 154 -0.25 -0.89 9.67
N ALA A 155 0.78 -1.65 9.25
CA ALA A 155 0.84 -3.09 9.43
C ALA A 155 1.11 -3.42 10.90
N ARG A 156 0.34 -4.35 11.46
CA ARG A 156 0.43 -4.74 12.87
C ARG A 156 1.06 -6.12 13.02
N ASP A 157 1.63 -6.38 14.19
CA ASP A 157 2.28 -7.65 14.51
C ASP A 157 1.29 -8.86 14.49
N ASP A 158 -0.01 -8.60 14.61
CA ASP A 158 -1.08 -9.62 14.55
C ASP A 158 -1.54 -9.94 13.11
N GLY A 159 -0.89 -9.35 12.09
CA GLY A 159 -1.20 -9.54 10.67
C GLY A 159 -2.41 -8.73 10.17
N THR A 160 -2.94 -7.81 10.97
CA THR A 160 -3.95 -6.86 10.53
C THR A 160 -3.33 -5.58 10.00
N VAL A 161 -4.08 -4.81 9.21
CA VAL A 161 -3.68 -3.50 8.68
C VAL A 161 -4.67 -2.45 9.14
N THR A 162 -4.19 -1.41 9.79
CA THR A 162 -5.01 -0.29 10.26
C THR A 162 -4.94 0.88 9.30
N TRP A 163 -6.08 1.41 8.92
CA TRP A 163 -6.21 2.70 8.24
C TRP A 163 -6.63 3.77 9.24
N SER A 164 -5.85 4.82 9.35
CA SER A 164 -6.13 5.96 10.22
C SER A 164 -6.17 7.25 9.43
N VAL A 165 -7.07 8.16 9.82
CA VAL A 165 -7.16 9.52 9.28
C VAL A 165 -6.55 10.46 10.28
N ILE A 166 -5.57 11.25 9.85
CA ILE A 166 -4.88 12.24 10.67
C ILE A 166 -5.35 13.63 10.22
N ARG A 167 -6.07 14.32 11.10
CA ARG A 167 -6.59 15.66 10.84
C ARG A 167 -5.53 16.74 11.11
N PRO A 168 -5.53 17.86 10.35
CA PRO A 168 -4.63 18.98 10.61
C PRO A 168 -4.84 19.58 12.00
N VAL A 169 -3.72 19.97 12.62
CA VAL A 169 -3.72 20.72 13.89
C VAL A 169 -3.51 22.20 13.58
N ARG A 170 -4.38 23.06 14.11
CA ARG A 170 -4.32 24.50 13.98
C ARG A 170 -3.19 25.11 14.81
N THR A 171 -2.87 26.37 14.54
CA THR A 171 -1.83 27.10 15.27
C THR A 171 -2.15 27.36 16.75
N ASP A 172 -3.41 27.30 17.13
CA ASP A 172 -3.88 27.41 18.52
C ASP A 172 -3.84 26.05 19.25
N GLY A 173 -3.45 24.98 18.57
CA GLY A 173 -3.36 23.63 19.13
C GLY A 173 -4.66 22.81 19.03
N THR A 174 -5.74 23.38 18.49
CA THR A 174 -6.99 22.63 18.23
C THR A 174 -6.90 21.84 16.93
N VAL A 175 -7.64 20.74 16.82
CA VAL A 175 -7.72 19.91 15.62
C VAL A 175 -8.82 20.42 14.69
N GLU A 176 -8.58 20.41 13.38
CA GLU A 176 -9.62 20.73 12.39
C GLU A 176 -10.84 19.80 12.57
N PRO A 177 -12.09 20.29 12.39
CA PRO A 177 -13.27 19.44 12.42
C PRO A 177 -13.18 18.28 11.43
N PRO A 178 -13.82 17.11 11.73
CA PRO A 178 -13.84 16.01 10.78
C PRO A 178 -14.56 16.42 9.49
N ALA A 179 -13.97 16.06 8.35
CA ALA A 179 -14.61 16.25 7.05
C ALA A 179 -15.32 14.95 6.63
N SER A 180 -16.52 15.08 6.07
CA SER A 180 -17.27 13.93 5.56
C SER A 180 -16.56 13.28 4.39
N GLY A 181 -16.61 11.94 4.33
CA GLY A 181 -15.98 11.21 3.22
C GLY A 181 -15.74 9.75 3.53
N THR A 182 -14.94 9.15 2.67
CA THR A 182 -14.55 7.75 2.79
C THR A 182 -13.06 7.58 2.54
N VAL A 183 -12.49 6.52 3.10
CA VAL A 183 -11.22 5.94 2.66
C VAL A 183 -11.57 4.91 1.60
N THR A 184 -11.02 5.04 0.40
CA THR A 184 -11.32 4.15 -0.73
C THR A 184 -10.06 3.42 -1.20
N ALA A 185 -10.21 2.16 -1.59
CA ALA A 185 -9.17 1.40 -2.28
C ALA A 185 -9.82 0.39 -3.25
N THR A 186 -9.12 0.04 -4.32
CA THR A 186 -9.57 -1.02 -5.24
C THR A 186 -9.03 -2.36 -4.76
N LEU A 187 -9.92 -3.33 -4.52
CA LEU A 187 -9.57 -4.72 -4.21
C LEU A 187 -9.85 -5.58 -5.44
N ALA A 188 -8.90 -6.43 -5.83
CA ALA A 188 -9.00 -7.27 -7.00
C ALA A 188 -8.21 -8.58 -6.85
N ALA A 189 -8.75 -9.68 -7.41
CA ALA A 189 -8.05 -10.95 -7.53
C ALA A 189 -7.46 -11.16 -8.93
N THR A 190 -8.07 -10.57 -9.98
CA THR A 190 -7.57 -10.66 -11.36
C THR A 190 -6.74 -9.44 -11.69
N ALA A 191 -5.47 -9.63 -12.03
CA ALA A 191 -4.56 -8.57 -12.49
C ALA A 191 -4.19 -8.71 -13.97
N VAL A 192 -4.31 -9.93 -14.53
CA VAL A 192 -4.00 -10.25 -15.93
C VAL A 192 -5.19 -10.96 -16.57
N ARG A 193 -5.72 -10.39 -17.65
CA ARG A 193 -6.79 -10.99 -18.48
C ARG A 193 -6.27 -12.12 -19.35
N SER A 194 -5.06 -11.95 -19.92
CA SER A 194 -4.37 -12.96 -20.72
C SER A 194 -2.88 -12.68 -20.83
N ALA A 195 -2.10 -13.77 -21.01
CA ALA A 195 -0.70 -13.74 -21.37
C ALA A 195 -0.50 -14.76 -22.50
N THR A 196 -0.17 -14.31 -23.73
CA THR A 196 -0.16 -15.19 -24.91
C THR A 196 1.14 -15.01 -25.69
N TRP A 197 1.85 -16.11 -25.89
CA TRP A 197 3.05 -16.16 -26.71
C TRP A 197 2.73 -16.05 -28.19
N SER A 198 3.56 -15.31 -28.92
CA SER A 198 3.55 -15.22 -30.38
C SER A 198 4.98 -15.11 -30.91
N VAL A 199 5.22 -15.65 -32.11
CA VAL A 199 6.49 -15.48 -32.81
C VAL A 199 6.42 -14.24 -33.67
N ARG A 200 7.44 -13.38 -33.58
CA ARG A 200 7.62 -12.17 -34.37
C ARG A 200 8.93 -12.23 -35.12
N ASP A 201 8.93 -12.91 -36.26
CA ASP A 201 10.12 -13.16 -37.05
C ASP A 201 10.83 -11.87 -37.53
N ASP A 202 10.08 -10.77 -37.66
CA ASP A 202 10.55 -9.46 -38.08
C ASP A 202 11.08 -8.60 -36.90
N GLU A 203 10.79 -8.99 -35.65
CA GLU A 203 11.21 -8.24 -34.45
C GLU A 203 12.31 -8.94 -33.62
N GLY A 204 12.65 -10.20 -33.94
CA GLY A 204 13.78 -10.91 -33.33
C GLY A 204 13.42 -12.15 -32.50
N GLY A 205 12.16 -12.59 -32.44
CA GLY A 205 11.81 -13.85 -31.79
C GLY A 205 10.43 -13.90 -31.14
N GLU A 206 10.35 -14.64 -30.04
CA GLU A 206 9.11 -14.79 -29.27
C GLU A 206 8.77 -13.53 -28.47
N SER A 207 7.50 -13.22 -28.40
CA SER A 207 6.96 -12.11 -27.63
C SER A 207 5.73 -12.57 -26.84
N LEU A 208 5.68 -12.27 -25.55
CA LEU A 208 4.52 -12.52 -24.68
C LEU A 208 3.66 -11.27 -24.62
N ALA A 209 2.48 -11.32 -25.22
CA ALA A 209 1.49 -10.25 -25.12
C ALA A 209 0.69 -10.40 -23.81
N VAL A 210 0.93 -9.51 -22.84
CA VAL A 210 0.22 -9.44 -21.57
C VAL A 210 -0.90 -8.41 -21.67
N VAL A 211 -2.14 -8.81 -21.41
CA VAL A 211 -3.30 -7.92 -21.32
C VAL A 211 -3.66 -7.75 -19.86
N PRO A 212 -3.31 -6.62 -19.21
CA PRO A 212 -3.63 -6.39 -17.82
C PRO A 212 -5.12 -6.06 -17.62
N ALA A 213 -5.62 -6.29 -16.41
CA ALA A 213 -6.88 -5.76 -15.93
C ALA A 213 -6.82 -4.23 -15.82
N ASP A 214 -7.97 -3.55 -15.89
CA ASP A 214 -7.99 -2.08 -15.94
C ASP A 214 -7.47 -1.43 -14.64
N TRP A 215 -7.79 -2.00 -13.48
CA TRP A 215 -7.29 -1.51 -12.20
C TRP A 215 -5.76 -1.62 -12.09
N ALA A 216 -5.18 -2.70 -12.65
CA ALA A 216 -3.76 -2.99 -12.56
C ALA A 216 -2.88 -2.03 -13.39
N ARG A 217 -3.47 -1.33 -14.36
CA ARG A 217 -2.74 -0.37 -15.21
C ARG A 217 -2.20 0.84 -14.45
N ARG A 218 -2.79 1.18 -13.30
CA ARG A 218 -2.42 2.34 -12.47
C ARG A 218 -2.36 2.01 -10.99
N GLY A 219 -2.27 0.74 -10.67
CA GLY A 219 -2.49 0.24 -9.33
C GLY A 219 -1.29 0.25 -8.37
N GLY A 220 -0.15 0.85 -8.71
CA GLY A 220 1.01 0.93 -7.83
C GLY A 220 1.75 -0.40 -7.64
N VAL A 221 2.49 -0.53 -6.52
CA VAL A 221 3.37 -1.68 -6.25
C VAL A 221 2.59 -2.99 -6.11
N ALA A 222 1.43 -2.98 -5.46
CA ALA A 222 0.61 -4.19 -5.34
C ALA A 222 0.08 -4.69 -6.69
N ALA A 223 -0.23 -3.77 -7.62
CA ALA A 223 -0.63 -4.16 -8.97
C ALA A 223 0.55 -4.78 -9.74
N GLU A 224 1.76 -4.23 -9.59
CA GLU A 224 2.97 -4.79 -10.21
C GLU A 224 3.22 -6.21 -9.70
N GLU A 225 3.20 -6.43 -8.38
CA GLU A 225 3.36 -7.76 -7.80
C GLU A 225 2.27 -8.74 -8.27
N ALA A 226 1.01 -8.32 -8.31
CA ALA A 226 -0.09 -9.15 -8.74
C ALA A 226 -0.02 -9.50 -10.23
N VAL A 227 0.31 -8.52 -11.10
CA VAL A 227 0.50 -8.75 -12.53
C VAL A 227 1.65 -9.71 -12.75
N TRP A 228 2.80 -9.46 -12.12
CA TRP A 228 3.97 -10.33 -12.29
C TRP A 228 3.70 -11.76 -11.84
N ALA A 229 3.09 -11.95 -10.66
CA ALA A 229 2.73 -13.28 -10.17
C ALA A 229 1.82 -14.03 -11.15
N GLN A 230 0.81 -13.34 -11.72
CA GLN A 230 -0.11 -13.95 -12.68
C GLN A 230 0.53 -14.19 -14.06
N VAL A 231 1.42 -13.30 -14.52
CA VAL A 231 2.20 -13.52 -15.74
C VAL A 231 3.03 -14.79 -15.62
N VAL A 232 3.77 -14.97 -14.53
CA VAL A 232 4.60 -16.16 -14.30
C VAL A 232 3.73 -17.41 -14.12
N ALA A 233 2.56 -17.31 -13.51
CA ALA A 233 1.64 -18.44 -13.38
C ALA A 233 1.05 -18.87 -14.74
N LEU A 234 0.71 -17.92 -15.61
CA LEU A 234 0.16 -18.18 -16.96
C LEU A 234 1.24 -18.58 -17.99
N ALA A 235 2.44 -18.06 -17.83
CA ALA A 235 3.57 -18.24 -18.75
C ALA A 235 4.87 -18.42 -17.94
N PRO A 236 5.16 -19.62 -17.38
CA PRO A 236 6.30 -19.84 -16.49
C PRO A 236 7.65 -19.47 -17.12
N ASP A 237 7.80 -19.62 -18.43
CA ASP A 237 9.03 -19.25 -19.16
C ASP A 237 9.28 -17.73 -19.18
N ALA A 238 8.28 -16.91 -18.82
CA ALA A 238 8.43 -15.47 -18.67
C ALA A 238 9.18 -15.06 -17.39
N GLY A 239 9.42 -15.99 -16.45
CA GLY A 239 9.96 -15.71 -15.11
C GLY A 239 11.43 -15.27 -15.09
N THR A 240 11.85 -14.33 -15.94
CA THR A 240 13.20 -13.76 -16.00
C THR A 240 13.20 -12.30 -15.54
N GLN A 241 14.35 -11.84 -15.03
CA GLN A 241 14.49 -10.44 -14.58
C GLN A 241 14.30 -9.45 -15.75
N GLY A 242 14.82 -9.77 -16.94
CA GLY A 242 14.68 -8.91 -18.11
C GLY A 242 13.22 -8.70 -18.52
N MET A 243 12.38 -9.74 -18.44
CA MET A 243 10.95 -9.63 -18.73
C MET A 243 10.20 -8.90 -17.61
N HIS A 244 10.60 -9.06 -16.35
CA HIS A 244 10.06 -8.27 -15.25
C HIS A 244 10.38 -6.76 -15.41
N ASP A 245 11.63 -6.41 -15.75
CA ASP A 245 12.03 -5.03 -16.02
C ASP A 245 11.23 -4.41 -17.19
N GLN A 246 10.95 -5.20 -18.25
CA GLN A 246 10.10 -4.76 -19.37
C GLN A 246 8.65 -4.54 -18.90
N LEU A 247 8.10 -5.45 -18.08
CA LEU A 247 6.76 -5.30 -17.50
C LEU A 247 6.65 -4.00 -16.70
N THR A 248 7.53 -3.79 -15.73
CA THR A 248 7.59 -2.58 -14.90
C THR A 248 7.72 -1.33 -15.76
N CYS A 249 8.59 -1.37 -16.79
CA CYS A 249 8.72 -0.27 -17.74
C CYS A 249 7.40 0.03 -18.47
N HIS A 250 6.67 -0.99 -18.92
CA HIS A 250 5.37 -0.80 -19.58
C HIS A 250 4.31 -0.25 -18.64
N MET A 251 4.27 -0.70 -17.40
CA MET A 251 3.36 -0.16 -16.39
C MET A 251 3.59 1.33 -16.13
N ILE A 252 4.85 1.77 -16.07
CA ILE A 252 5.22 3.17 -15.86
C ILE A 252 5.02 4.00 -17.12
N GLY A 253 5.52 3.53 -18.26
CA GLY A 253 5.67 4.33 -19.48
C GLY A 253 4.54 4.19 -20.49
N ALA A 254 3.72 3.15 -20.39
CA ALA A 254 2.70 2.83 -21.38
C ALA A 254 1.44 2.15 -20.77
N PRO A 255 0.86 2.69 -19.67
CA PRO A 255 -0.26 2.06 -18.98
C PRO A 255 -1.50 1.88 -19.86
N ASP A 256 -1.69 2.76 -20.85
CA ASP A 256 -2.88 2.78 -21.71
C ASP A 256 -2.76 1.88 -22.97
N LYS A 257 -1.61 1.19 -23.19
CA LYS A 257 -1.50 0.22 -24.28
C LYS A 257 -2.46 -0.94 -24.07
N ALA A 258 -3.07 -1.45 -25.15
CA ALA A 258 -3.98 -2.59 -25.11
C ALA A 258 -3.30 -3.85 -24.54
N SER A 259 -2.03 -4.07 -24.87
CA SER A 259 -1.18 -5.12 -24.30
C SER A 259 0.25 -4.63 -24.11
N TRP A 260 0.95 -5.25 -23.16
CA TRP A 260 2.37 -5.10 -22.94
C TRP A 260 3.11 -6.31 -23.51
N ASN A 261 4.05 -6.05 -24.41
CA ASN A 261 4.83 -7.10 -25.02
C ASN A 261 6.13 -7.31 -24.25
N LEU A 262 6.35 -8.52 -23.76
CA LEU A 262 7.57 -8.90 -23.05
C LEU A 262 8.36 -9.85 -23.95
N GLU A 263 9.64 -9.56 -24.16
CA GLU A 263 10.48 -10.18 -25.18
C GLU A 263 11.75 -10.77 -24.56
N PRO A 264 11.81 -12.12 -24.37
CA PRO A 264 12.89 -12.78 -23.64
C PRO A 264 14.25 -12.69 -24.35
N TRP A 265 14.28 -12.42 -25.66
CA TRP A 265 15.49 -12.29 -26.45
C TRP A 265 16.22 -10.95 -26.27
N ARG A 266 15.56 -9.97 -25.66
CA ARG A 266 16.20 -8.69 -25.36
C ARG A 266 17.21 -8.83 -24.23
N PRO A 267 18.32 -8.05 -24.28
CA PRO A 267 19.35 -8.11 -23.24
C PRO A 267 18.81 -7.67 -21.88
N GLU A 268 19.21 -8.39 -20.84
CA GLU A 268 18.92 -8.03 -19.46
C GLU A 268 19.88 -6.93 -18.99
N VAL A 269 19.44 -5.70 -19.03
CA VAL A 269 20.25 -4.49 -18.73
C VAL A 269 19.85 -3.81 -17.42
N GLY A 270 18.80 -4.31 -16.74
CA GLY A 270 18.21 -3.74 -15.55
C GLY A 270 17.15 -2.67 -15.86
N LEU A 271 16.33 -2.32 -14.86
CA LEU A 271 15.12 -1.49 -15.04
C LEU A 271 15.44 -0.09 -15.61
N LEU A 272 16.40 0.64 -15.05
CA LEU A 272 16.68 2.02 -15.49
C LEU A 272 17.15 2.11 -16.96
N PRO A 273 18.08 1.28 -17.45
CA PRO A 273 18.39 1.21 -18.87
C PRO A 273 17.22 0.77 -19.73
N THR A 274 16.38 -0.15 -19.28
CA THR A 274 15.16 -0.57 -19.98
C THR A 274 14.17 0.58 -20.15
N ILE A 275 13.97 1.42 -19.11
CA ILE A 275 13.16 2.63 -19.19
C ILE A 275 13.81 3.62 -20.19
N GLY A 276 15.13 3.81 -20.12
CA GLY A 276 15.86 4.68 -21.04
C GLY A 276 15.74 4.27 -22.52
N ALA A 277 15.57 2.97 -22.77
CA ALA A 277 15.34 2.38 -24.10
C ALA A 277 13.82 2.27 -24.46
N LEU A 278 12.95 2.98 -23.75
CA LEU A 278 11.49 2.97 -23.97
C LEU A 278 10.90 1.54 -23.96
N CYS A 279 11.33 0.73 -23.01
CA CYS A 279 11.00 -0.67 -22.76
C CYS A 279 11.53 -1.68 -23.81
N ASN A 280 12.41 -1.24 -24.73
CA ASN A 280 12.96 -2.07 -25.81
C ASN A 280 14.49 -2.00 -25.81
N PRO A 281 15.21 -2.55 -24.81
CA PRO A 281 16.66 -2.54 -24.78
C PRO A 281 17.23 -3.39 -25.94
N GLU A 282 18.33 -2.90 -26.54
CA GLU A 282 19.03 -3.54 -27.66
C GLU A 282 20.47 -3.93 -27.27
#